data_06bafd4a2bf196954994f96f62e86b70
#
_entry.id   06bafd4a2bf196954994f96f62e86b70
#
_cell.length_a   1.000
_cell.length_b   1.000
_cell.length_c   1.000
_cell.angle_alpha   90.00
_cell.angle_beta   90.00
_cell.angle_gamma   90.00
#
_symmetry.space_group_name_H-M   'P 1'
#
loop_
_entity.id
_entity.type
_entity.pdbx_description
1 polymer ?
#
loop_
_entity_poly.entity_id
_entity_poly.type
_entity_poly.pdbx_seq_one_letter_code
_entity_poly.pdbx_strand_id
1 'polypeptide(L)'
;MRYIITLALAATPTVALAEVPTVVTDIPPVHALVAQVMGDLGQPELLLAKGADEHDFQLRPSQAAAVADAGLVVWIGPELTPWLDSALKARPEGAAALGLLDAEATELRAYGEVEKSPDDHAHESHDTEEHDDHAHDGMDPHVWLDPGNGQVWLELIAVRLGELDPANAATYTANAEAAAAGIAALDSEIAARLAPVKDKPVVTFHDAYGYFGAHYGLNFAGSIALGDAASPGAARLSDLRATLEAGEVLCIFPEVQHDPALVEQMAEGTGARIGGALDPVGSSLEPGPGAYAALLGGMAETIAECLEG
;
A
#
# COMPACT_ATOMS: atom_id res chain seq x y z
N MET A 1 40.75 -31.48 63.45
CA MET A 1 40.48 -31.44 62.03
C MET A 1 39.19 -30.69 61.79
N ARG A 2 39.24 -29.50 61.18
CA ARG A 2 38.06 -28.72 60.85
C ARG A 2 37.83 -28.84 59.36
N TYR A 3 36.74 -29.50 58.98
CA TYR A 3 36.34 -29.60 57.54
C TYR A 3 35.60 -28.33 57.15
N ILE A 4 36.16 -27.55 56.18
CA ILE A 4 35.49 -26.44 55.54
C ILE A 4 34.69 -27.02 54.38
N ILE A 5 33.37 -26.98 54.49
CA ILE A 5 32.46 -27.31 53.38
C ILE A 5 32.28 -26.06 52.54
N THR A 6 32.89 -26.05 51.35
CA THR A 6 32.69 -25.00 50.36
C THR A 6 31.40 -25.26 49.61
N LEU A 7 30.36 -24.44 49.84
CA LEU A 7 29.09 -24.48 49.10
C LEU A 7 29.30 -23.79 47.74
N ALA A 8 29.33 -24.52 46.69
CA ALA A 8 29.36 -23.97 45.32
C ALA A 8 27.93 -23.53 44.94
N LEU A 9 27.72 -22.21 44.84
CA LEU A 9 26.48 -21.62 44.31
C LEU A 9 26.51 -21.79 42.79
N ALA A 10 25.68 -22.69 42.26
CA ALA A 10 25.46 -22.80 40.83
C ALA A 10 24.55 -21.64 40.37
N ALA A 11 25.13 -20.68 39.68
CA ALA A 11 24.36 -19.63 39.00
C ALA A 11 23.65 -20.27 37.79
N THR A 12 22.35 -20.44 37.87
CA THR A 12 21.51 -20.79 36.72
C THR A 12 21.43 -19.57 35.78
N PRO A 13 21.77 -19.68 34.52
CA PRO A 13 21.54 -18.58 33.56
C PRO A 13 20.03 -18.33 33.47
N THR A 14 19.60 -17.13 33.86
CA THR A 14 18.27 -16.63 33.51
C THR A 14 18.27 -16.35 32.04
N VAL A 15 17.60 -17.18 31.27
CA VAL A 15 17.24 -16.85 29.88
C VAL A 15 16.24 -15.69 29.99
N ALA A 16 16.68 -14.49 29.67
CA ALA A 16 15.78 -13.39 29.44
C ALA A 16 14.96 -13.79 28.21
N LEU A 17 13.68 -14.08 28.38
CA LEU A 17 12.74 -14.18 27.27
C LEU A 17 12.72 -12.77 26.67
N ALA A 18 13.16 -12.64 25.41
CA ALA A 18 12.97 -11.40 24.67
C ALA A 18 11.45 -11.16 24.55
N GLU A 19 11.03 -9.98 24.93
CA GLU A 19 9.63 -9.57 24.79
C GLU A 19 9.36 -9.33 23.30
N VAL A 20 8.23 -9.84 22.81
CA VAL A 20 7.80 -9.58 21.43
C VAL A 20 7.69 -8.07 21.20
N PRO A 21 8.34 -7.50 20.16
CA PRO A 21 8.33 -6.06 19.98
C PRO A 21 6.91 -5.53 19.72
N THR A 22 6.60 -4.39 20.31
CA THR A 22 5.40 -3.63 19.95
C THR A 22 5.61 -3.05 18.56
N VAL A 23 4.67 -3.32 17.63
CA VAL A 23 4.77 -2.85 16.25
C VAL A 23 3.64 -1.88 15.95
N VAL A 24 3.98 -0.77 15.30
CA VAL A 24 3.03 0.23 14.81
C VAL A 24 3.14 0.32 13.29
N THR A 25 2.00 0.45 12.60
CA THR A 25 1.92 0.55 11.14
C THR A 25 1.05 1.75 10.73
N ASP A 26 1.34 2.32 9.56
CA ASP A 26 0.61 3.47 9.01
C ASP A 26 -0.75 3.09 8.44
N ILE A 27 -0.80 2.19 7.46
CA ILE A 27 -1.97 1.87 6.64
C ILE A 27 -2.40 0.39 6.74
N PRO A 28 -3.67 0.07 6.42
CA PRO A 28 -4.20 -1.29 6.52
C PRO A 28 -3.43 -2.38 5.77
N PRO A 29 -2.94 -2.19 4.52
CA PRO A 29 -2.17 -3.23 3.83
C PRO A 29 -0.86 -3.56 4.55
N VAL A 30 -0.12 -2.55 5.03
CA VAL A 30 1.10 -2.76 5.82
C VAL A 30 0.79 -3.48 7.14
N HIS A 31 -0.28 -3.06 7.82
CA HIS A 31 -0.76 -3.74 9.02
C HIS A 31 -1.05 -5.21 8.77
N ALA A 32 -1.73 -5.54 7.66
CA ALA A 32 -2.07 -6.92 7.33
C ALA A 32 -0.84 -7.80 7.11
N LEU A 33 0.17 -7.29 6.39
CA LEU A 33 1.43 -8.00 6.17
C LEU A 33 2.19 -8.22 7.48
N VAL A 34 2.31 -7.20 8.32
CA VAL A 34 2.93 -7.32 9.65
C VAL A 34 2.17 -8.32 10.53
N ALA A 35 0.83 -8.26 10.54
CA ALA A 35 0.00 -9.19 11.30
C ALA A 35 0.19 -10.65 10.86
N GLN A 36 0.37 -10.89 9.55
CA GLN A 36 0.68 -12.22 9.02
C GLN A 36 2.03 -12.74 9.54
N VAL A 37 3.07 -11.89 9.53
CA VAL A 37 4.41 -12.27 9.99
C VAL A 37 4.43 -12.49 11.51
N MET A 38 3.77 -11.63 12.28
CA MET A 38 3.69 -11.78 13.75
C MET A 38 2.87 -13.01 14.15
N GLY A 39 1.82 -13.36 13.40
CA GLY A 39 0.96 -14.50 13.72
C GLY A 39 0.41 -14.44 15.14
N ASP A 40 0.48 -15.55 15.86
CA ASP A 40 -0.01 -15.64 17.25
C ASP A 40 0.93 -14.99 18.29
N LEU A 41 2.10 -14.50 17.87
CA LEU A 41 3.06 -13.86 18.79
C LEU A 41 2.63 -12.47 19.21
N GLY A 42 1.91 -11.72 18.37
CA GLY A 42 1.46 -10.37 18.67
C GLY A 42 0.55 -9.79 17.60
N GLN A 43 0.09 -8.56 17.86
CA GLN A 43 -0.74 -7.81 16.91
C GLN A 43 -0.13 -6.42 16.73
N PRO A 44 0.08 -5.94 15.48
CA PRO A 44 0.50 -4.56 15.24
C PRO A 44 -0.63 -3.57 15.55
N GLU A 45 -0.27 -2.34 15.89
CA GLU A 45 -1.22 -1.23 16.02
C GLU A 45 -1.29 -0.49 14.67
N LEU A 46 -2.51 -0.28 14.16
CA LEU A 46 -2.78 0.49 12.96
C LEU A 46 -3.07 1.94 13.31
N LEU A 47 -2.37 2.87 12.66
CA LEU A 47 -2.55 4.31 12.87
C LEU A 47 -3.72 4.88 12.07
N LEU A 48 -3.85 4.55 10.79
CA LEU A 48 -4.92 5.08 9.96
C LEU A 48 -6.28 4.64 10.48
N ALA A 49 -7.15 5.61 10.75
CA ALA A 49 -8.50 5.32 11.22
C ALA A 49 -9.37 4.76 10.07
N LYS A 50 -10.35 3.89 10.39
CA LYS A 50 -11.28 3.34 9.42
C LYS A 50 -11.98 4.44 8.63
N GLY A 51 -11.93 4.37 7.30
CA GLY A 51 -12.53 5.33 6.37
C GLY A 51 -11.77 6.66 6.27
N ALA A 52 -10.57 6.77 6.86
CA ALA A 52 -9.72 7.95 6.71
C ALA A 52 -8.89 7.86 5.42
N ASP A 53 -8.57 9.04 4.89
CA ASP A 53 -7.64 9.23 3.79
C ASP A 53 -6.20 9.20 4.33
N GLU A 54 -5.34 8.42 3.71
CA GLU A 54 -3.94 8.24 4.10
C GLU A 54 -3.06 9.45 3.84
N HIS A 55 -3.44 10.29 2.90
CA HIS A 55 -2.69 11.47 2.51
C HIS A 55 -3.00 12.69 3.39
N ASP A 56 -4.22 12.79 3.93
CA ASP A 56 -4.69 13.90 4.77
C ASP A 56 -5.10 13.43 6.18
N PHE A 57 -4.18 12.75 6.87
CA PHE A 57 -4.42 12.24 8.21
C PHE A 57 -3.60 13.02 9.26
N GLN A 58 -4.14 13.14 10.47
CA GLN A 58 -3.45 13.75 11.60
C GLN A 58 -3.43 12.79 12.80
N LEU A 59 -2.23 12.56 13.33
CA LEU A 59 -2.03 11.73 14.51
C LEU A 59 -2.73 12.34 15.74
N ARG A 60 -3.50 11.51 16.45
CA ARG A 60 -4.00 11.84 17.77
C ARG A 60 -2.85 11.73 18.78
N PRO A 61 -2.92 12.43 19.93
CA PRO A 61 -1.87 12.35 20.95
C PRO A 61 -1.56 10.91 21.42
N SER A 62 -2.57 10.03 21.51
CA SER A 62 -2.37 8.63 21.86
C SER A 62 -1.60 7.86 20.79
N GLN A 63 -1.85 8.14 19.51
CA GLN A 63 -1.14 7.52 18.39
C GLN A 63 0.32 8.00 18.30
N ALA A 64 0.54 9.31 18.54
CA ALA A 64 1.90 9.84 18.64
C ALA A 64 2.68 9.21 19.80
N ALA A 65 2.03 8.93 20.94
CA ALA A 65 2.64 8.19 22.04
C ALA A 65 2.94 6.75 21.64
N ALA A 66 2.01 6.05 20.96
CA ALA A 66 2.25 4.69 20.47
C ALA A 66 3.44 4.63 19.52
N VAL A 67 3.58 5.60 18.59
CA VAL A 67 4.75 5.72 17.71
C VAL A 67 6.04 5.93 18.51
N ALA A 68 6.01 6.80 19.54
CA ALA A 68 7.18 7.07 20.36
C ALA A 68 7.65 5.84 21.14
N ASP A 69 6.73 5.03 21.65
CA ASP A 69 6.98 3.85 22.48
C ASP A 69 7.14 2.55 21.65
N ALA A 70 6.92 2.57 20.36
CA ALA A 70 6.99 1.40 19.50
C ALA A 70 8.39 0.77 19.47
N GLY A 71 8.47 -0.55 19.58
CA GLY A 71 9.69 -1.31 19.35
C GLY A 71 10.10 -1.28 17.87
N LEU A 72 9.10 -1.26 16.96
CA LEU A 72 9.28 -1.15 15.51
C LEU A 72 8.13 -0.34 14.91
N VAL A 73 8.44 0.56 13.98
CA VAL A 73 7.44 1.17 13.08
C VAL A 73 7.67 0.66 11.67
N VAL A 74 6.62 0.11 11.03
CA VAL A 74 6.64 -0.31 9.62
C VAL A 74 5.66 0.57 8.87
N TRP A 75 6.13 1.24 7.83
CA TRP A 75 5.36 2.25 7.10
C TRP A 75 5.80 2.34 5.64
N ILE A 76 4.98 2.92 4.78
CA ILE A 76 5.34 3.08 3.37
C ILE A 76 6.52 4.05 3.25
N GLY A 77 6.34 5.30 3.65
CA GLY A 77 7.36 6.33 3.51
C GLY A 77 6.78 7.73 3.62
N PRO A 78 7.64 8.77 3.64
CA PRO A 78 7.21 10.16 3.76
C PRO A 78 6.40 10.65 2.54
N GLU A 79 6.52 10.01 1.41
CA GLU A 79 5.77 10.32 0.19
C GLU A 79 4.28 10.01 0.34
N LEU A 80 3.93 8.95 1.09
CA LEU A 80 2.54 8.59 1.37
C LEU A 80 2.03 9.23 2.66
N THR A 81 2.81 9.11 3.74
CA THR A 81 2.36 9.48 5.10
C THR A 81 3.29 10.51 5.75
N PRO A 82 3.37 11.75 5.18
CA PRO A 82 4.25 12.82 5.68
C PRO A 82 3.93 13.21 7.13
N TRP A 83 2.69 12.99 7.57
CA TRP A 83 2.26 13.20 8.96
C TRP A 83 2.98 12.26 9.95
N LEU A 84 3.41 11.06 9.52
CA LEU A 84 4.15 10.10 10.35
C LEU A 84 5.65 10.43 10.41
N ASP A 85 6.22 10.95 9.34
CA ASP A 85 7.65 11.30 9.24
C ASP A 85 8.10 12.23 10.39
N SER A 86 7.29 13.24 10.72
CA SER A 86 7.58 14.14 11.84
C SER A 86 7.59 13.43 13.19
N ALA A 87 6.71 12.46 13.41
CA ALA A 87 6.67 11.67 14.64
C ALA A 87 7.87 10.71 14.73
N LEU A 88 8.27 10.13 13.60
CA LEU A 88 9.46 9.27 13.51
C LEU A 88 10.75 10.03 13.81
N LYS A 89 10.91 11.25 13.29
CA LYS A 89 12.05 12.13 13.57
C LYS A 89 12.17 12.55 15.04
N ALA A 90 11.08 12.50 15.78
CA ALA A 90 11.06 12.80 17.22
C ALA A 90 11.47 11.61 18.10
N ARG A 91 11.57 10.39 17.54
CA ARG A 91 12.00 9.19 18.27
C ARG A 91 13.49 9.24 18.62
N PRO A 92 13.94 8.50 19.66
CA PRO A 92 15.36 8.39 19.97
C PRO A 92 16.17 7.91 18.74
N GLU A 93 17.42 8.40 18.65
CA GLU A 93 18.36 7.95 17.63
C GLU A 93 18.55 6.41 17.71
N GLY A 94 18.43 5.73 16.56
CA GLY A 94 18.53 4.28 16.49
C GLY A 94 17.23 3.53 16.80
N ALA A 95 16.12 4.22 17.10
CA ALA A 95 14.80 3.57 17.22
C ALA A 95 14.42 2.88 15.89
N ALA A 96 13.96 1.62 15.98
CA ALA A 96 13.71 0.82 14.80
C ALA A 96 12.52 1.36 13.97
N ALA A 97 12.78 1.59 12.68
CA ALA A 97 11.77 1.87 11.67
C ALA A 97 12.12 1.12 10.38
N LEU A 98 11.12 0.73 9.61
CA LEU A 98 11.23 0.11 8.30
C LEU A 98 10.35 0.88 7.32
N GLY A 99 10.97 1.71 6.47
CA GLY A 99 10.33 2.35 5.33
C GLY A 99 10.31 1.38 4.16
N LEU A 100 9.13 1.06 3.68
CA LEU A 100 8.96 0.04 2.65
C LEU A 100 9.20 0.60 1.25
N LEU A 101 8.92 1.88 1.03
CA LEU A 101 9.19 2.56 -0.25
C LEU A 101 10.71 2.64 -0.51
N ASP A 102 11.51 2.89 0.54
CA ASP A 102 12.96 3.00 0.46
C ASP A 102 13.69 1.65 0.48
N ALA A 103 12.96 0.54 0.66
CA ALA A 103 13.58 -0.78 0.73
C ALA A 103 14.14 -1.18 -0.65
N GLU A 104 15.42 -1.57 -0.69
CA GLU A 104 16.17 -1.85 -1.93
C GLU A 104 15.49 -2.89 -2.85
N ALA A 105 14.66 -3.77 -2.27
CA ALA A 105 13.94 -4.80 -2.99
C ALA A 105 12.53 -4.38 -3.45
N THR A 106 12.07 -3.16 -3.13
CA THR A 106 10.79 -2.64 -3.58
C THR A 106 10.86 -2.22 -5.03
N GLU A 107 9.97 -2.74 -5.87
CA GLU A 107 9.82 -2.28 -7.23
C GLU A 107 9.09 -0.94 -7.22
N LEU A 108 9.73 0.07 -7.83
CA LEU A 108 9.26 1.46 -7.82
C LEU A 108 8.78 1.88 -9.21
N ARG A 109 7.76 2.74 -9.24
CA ARG A 109 7.22 3.37 -10.46
C ARG A 109 7.07 4.87 -10.23
N ALA A 110 7.23 5.65 -11.30
CA ALA A 110 6.79 7.05 -11.30
C ALA A 110 5.32 7.15 -11.68
N TYR A 111 4.66 8.23 -11.25
CA TYR A 111 3.31 8.54 -11.73
C TYR A 111 3.27 8.63 -13.27
N GLY A 112 2.22 8.11 -13.88
CA GLY A 112 2.02 8.19 -15.34
C GLY A 112 2.96 7.32 -16.19
N GLU A 113 3.79 6.46 -15.59
CA GLU A 113 4.55 5.45 -16.33
C GLU A 113 3.62 4.38 -16.92
N VAL A 114 3.25 4.60 -18.18
CA VAL A 114 2.69 3.53 -19.02
C VAL A 114 3.88 2.76 -19.57
N GLU A 115 3.91 1.42 -19.48
CA GLU A 115 4.91 0.61 -20.16
C GLU A 115 4.89 0.96 -21.66
N LYS A 116 5.94 1.65 -22.13
CA LYS A 116 6.12 1.89 -23.55
C LYS A 116 6.38 0.56 -24.22
N SER A 117 5.49 0.17 -25.11
CA SER A 117 5.73 -0.96 -26.02
C SER A 117 7.09 -0.77 -26.74
N PRO A 118 7.89 -1.85 -26.95
CA PRO A 118 9.22 -1.76 -27.55
C PRO A 118 9.28 -1.12 -28.96
N ASP A 119 8.12 -0.85 -29.58
CA ASP A 119 8.00 -0.38 -30.95
C ASP A 119 7.85 1.15 -31.11
N ASP A 120 7.77 1.93 -30.01
CA ASP A 120 7.69 3.39 -30.09
C ASP A 120 9.08 4.04 -30.08
N HIS A 121 9.77 3.98 -31.21
CA HIS A 121 10.96 4.78 -31.51
C HIS A 121 10.57 6.14 -32.08
N ALA A 122 10.95 7.17 -31.35
CA ALA A 122 11.28 8.52 -31.78
C ALA A 122 10.14 9.44 -32.27
N HIS A 123 9.79 10.38 -31.42
CA HIS A 123 9.73 11.77 -31.86
C HIS A 123 10.39 12.66 -30.79
N GLU A 124 11.56 13.20 -31.17
CA GLU A 124 12.29 14.23 -30.43
C GLU A 124 11.52 15.55 -30.44
N SER A 125 11.55 16.16 -29.26
CA SER A 125 11.61 17.60 -28.97
C SER A 125 10.81 18.59 -29.80
N HIS A 126 9.89 19.26 -29.15
CA HIS A 126 9.79 20.72 -29.31
C HIS A 126 9.48 21.39 -27.96
N ASP A 127 10.38 22.27 -27.56
CA ASP A 127 10.21 23.30 -26.53
C ASP A 127 8.89 24.05 -26.75
N THR A 128 8.01 24.06 -25.77
CA THR A 128 7.02 25.12 -25.55
C THR A 128 6.72 25.24 -24.07
N GLU A 129 7.19 26.36 -23.53
CA GLU A 129 6.67 27.19 -22.45
C GLU A 129 5.95 26.56 -21.27
N GLU A 130 6.53 26.84 -20.11
CA GLU A 130 6.12 26.61 -18.74
C GLU A 130 4.61 26.82 -18.52
N HIS A 131 3.89 25.74 -18.29
CA HIS A 131 2.69 25.75 -17.47
C HIS A 131 3.00 24.92 -16.23
N ASP A 132 2.87 25.56 -15.07
CA ASP A 132 3.03 24.97 -13.73
C ASP A 132 2.03 23.82 -13.50
N ASP A 133 2.30 22.64 -14.07
CA ASP A 133 1.69 21.36 -13.72
C ASP A 133 2.73 20.46 -13.03
N HIS A 134 3.31 20.94 -11.92
CA HIS A 134 4.33 20.24 -11.15
C HIS A 134 3.78 19.11 -10.24
N ALA A 135 2.65 18.49 -10.57
CA ALA A 135 2.04 17.46 -9.71
C ALA A 135 2.45 16.01 -10.01
N HIS A 136 3.27 15.71 -11.04
CA HIS A 136 3.49 14.33 -11.49
C HIS A 136 4.93 13.92 -11.82
N ASP A 137 5.95 14.66 -11.45
CA ASP A 137 7.35 14.24 -11.61
C ASP A 137 7.86 13.39 -10.41
N GLY A 138 6.96 12.88 -9.57
CA GLY A 138 7.29 12.18 -8.35
C GLY A 138 7.11 10.66 -8.43
N MET A 139 7.70 9.98 -7.46
CA MET A 139 7.51 8.54 -7.21
C MET A 139 6.06 8.28 -6.78
N ASP A 140 5.38 7.31 -7.42
CA ASP A 140 4.07 6.84 -6.99
C ASP A 140 4.21 6.04 -5.68
N PRO A 141 3.62 6.48 -4.55
CA PRO A 141 3.77 5.81 -3.27
C PRO A 141 2.85 4.58 -3.09
N HIS A 142 1.95 4.28 -4.04
CA HIS A 142 0.96 3.19 -3.92
C HIS A 142 1.56 1.80 -4.18
N VAL A 143 2.79 1.61 -3.78
CA VAL A 143 3.64 0.42 -4.00
C VAL A 143 3.05 -0.90 -3.49
N TRP A 144 2.15 -0.84 -2.49
CA TRP A 144 1.48 -2.03 -1.94
C TRP A 144 0.47 -2.67 -2.90
N LEU A 145 0.08 -1.96 -3.95
CA LEU A 145 -0.85 -2.46 -4.96
C LEU A 145 -0.19 -3.41 -5.98
N ASP A 146 1.14 -3.55 -5.92
CA ASP A 146 1.86 -4.65 -6.54
C ASP A 146 1.98 -5.82 -5.55
N PRO A 147 1.38 -6.99 -5.82
CA PRO A 147 1.52 -8.17 -4.95
C PRO A 147 2.97 -8.67 -4.85
N GLY A 148 3.83 -8.39 -5.83
CA GLY A 148 5.25 -8.70 -5.79
C GLY A 148 5.97 -7.95 -4.66
N ASN A 149 5.69 -6.64 -4.51
CA ASN A 149 6.17 -5.86 -3.39
C ASN A 149 5.69 -6.42 -2.05
N GLY A 150 4.40 -6.79 -1.97
CA GLY A 150 3.85 -7.43 -0.77
C GLY A 150 4.60 -8.70 -0.36
N GLN A 151 4.97 -9.55 -1.33
CA GLN A 151 5.73 -10.78 -1.07
C GLN A 151 7.14 -10.48 -0.53
N VAL A 152 7.84 -9.55 -1.14
CA VAL A 152 9.19 -9.14 -0.73
C VAL A 152 9.18 -8.53 0.67
N TRP A 153 8.19 -7.71 0.99
CA TRP A 153 8.09 -7.06 2.30
C TRP A 153 7.84 -8.03 3.45
N LEU A 154 7.17 -9.16 3.21
CA LEU A 154 7.01 -10.20 4.24
C LEU A 154 8.36 -10.70 4.74
N GLU A 155 9.33 -10.92 3.84
CA GLU A 155 10.68 -11.33 4.20
C GLU A 155 11.40 -10.21 4.99
N LEU A 156 11.35 -8.96 4.51
CA LEU A 156 11.96 -7.82 5.18
C LEU A 156 11.42 -7.61 6.59
N ILE A 157 10.10 -7.72 6.76
CA ILE A 157 9.43 -7.62 8.06
C ILE A 157 9.89 -8.75 8.98
N ALA A 158 9.95 -9.99 8.48
CA ALA A 158 10.41 -11.14 9.27
C ALA A 158 11.86 -11.01 9.72
N VAL A 159 12.75 -10.56 8.84
CA VAL A 159 14.15 -10.27 9.17
C VAL A 159 14.23 -9.21 10.26
N ARG A 160 13.49 -8.11 10.10
CA ARG A 160 13.53 -7.00 11.06
C ARG A 160 12.97 -7.38 12.42
N LEU A 161 11.89 -8.14 12.47
CA LEU A 161 11.33 -8.69 13.72
C LEU A 161 12.29 -9.70 14.36
N GLY A 162 12.92 -10.56 13.56
CA GLY A 162 13.90 -11.54 14.04
C GLY A 162 15.17 -10.91 14.64
N GLU A 163 15.61 -9.75 14.14
CA GLU A 163 16.70 -8.97 14.73
C GLU A 163 16.34 -8.43 16.11
N LEU A 164 15.09 -7.98 16.28
CA LEU A 164 14.58 -7.42 17.55
C LEU A 164 14.20 -8.51 18.55
N ASP A 165 13.74 -9.65 18.08
CA ASP A 165 13.32 -10.82 18.86
C ASP A 165 13.92 -12.11 18.29
N PRO A 166 15.21 -12.38 18.53
CA PRO A 166 15.90 -13.56 18.00
C PRO A 166 15.32 -14.89 18.48
N ALA A 167 14.59 -14.90 19.62
CA ALA A 167 13.97 -16.11 20.14
C ALA A 167 12.84 -16.61 19.23
N ASN A 168 12.15 -15.72 18.54
CA ASN A 168 11.03 -16.01 17.64
C ASN A 168 11.38 -15.87 16.14
N ALA A 169 12.64 -15.60 15.80
CA ALA A 169 13.07 -15.34 14.41
C ALA A 169 12.63 -16.46 13.44
N ALA A 170 12.75 -17.72 13.82
CA ALA A 170 12.31 -18.85 12.98
C ALA A 170 10.79 -18.88 12.77
N THR A 171 10.00 -18.43 13.75
CA THR A 171 8.54 -18.32 13.62
C THR A 171 8.16 -17.22 12.65
N TYR A 172 8.79 -16.03 12.75
CA TYR A 172 8.57 -14.93 11.82
C TYR A 172 8.91 -15.33 10.38
N THR A 173 10.04 -16.01 10.16
CA THR A 173 10.42 -16.51 8.83
C THR A 173 9.39 -17.51 8.29
N ALA A 174 8.97 -18.49 9.08
CA ALA A 174 8.00 -19.49 8.64
C ALA A 174 6.63 -18.87 8.31
N ASN A 175 6.20 -17.87 9.10
CA ASN A 175 4.96 -17.13 8.86
C ASN A 175 5.06 -16.30 7.57
N ALA A 176 6.18 -15.62 7.33
CA ALA A 176 6.42 -14.83 6.12
C ALA A 176 6.41 -15.73 4.86
N GLU A 177 7.07 -16.89 4.89
CA GLU A 177 7.07 -17.85 3.78
C GLU A 177 5.64 -18.34 3.47
N ALA A 178 4.86 -18.67 4.50
CA ALA A 178 3.48 -19.10 4.33
C ALA A 178 2.59 -17.97 3.76
N ALA A 179 2.76 -16.74 4.24
CA ALA A 179 2.04 -15.59 3.76
C ALA A 179 2.40 -15.24 2.31
N ALA A 180 3.69 -15.28 1.94
CA ALA A 180 4.15 -15.07 0.56
C ALA A 180 3.55 -16.09 -0.41
N ALA A 181 3.49 -17.37 -0.02
CA ALA A 181 2.82 -18.39 -0.81
C ALA A 181 1.31 -18.11 -0.98
N GLY A 182 0.66 -17.57 0.05
CA GLY A 182 -0.73 -17.13 -0.02
C GLY A 182 -0.93 -15.98 -1.00
N ILE A 183 -0.04 -14.97 -0.97
CA ILE A 183 -0.08 -13.85 -1.93
C ILE A 183 0.17 -14.34 -3.36
N ALA A 184 1.12 -15.25 -3.59
CA ALA A 184 1.38 -15.80 -4.92
C ALA A 184 0.18 -16.59 -5.50
N ALA A 185 -0.57 -17.29 -4.65
CA ALA A 185 -1.81 -17.96 -5.06
C ALA A 185 -2.89 -16.94 -5.43
N LEU A 186 -3.11 -15.92 -4.59
CA LEU A 186 -4.04 -14.84 -4.83
C LEU A 186 -3.71 -14.07 -6.11
N ASP A 187 -2.44 -13.76 -6.35
CA ASP A 187 -1.95 -13.08 -7.55
C ASP A 187 -2.35 -13.83 -8.83
N SER A 188 -2.14 -15.15 -8.82
CA SER A 188 -2.56 -16.02 -9.93
C SER A 188 -4.09 -16.05 -10.14
N GLU A 189 -4.87 -15.99 -9.07
CA GLU A 189 -6.33 -15.94 -9.13
C GLU A 189 -6.80 -14.59 -9.70
N ILE A 190 -6.22 -13.48 -9.25
CA ILE A 190 -6.51 -12.13 -9.75
C ILE A 190 -6.14 -12.01 -11.24
N ALA A 191 -4.95 -12.48 -11.63
CA ALA A 191 -4.52 -12.47 -13.03
C ALA A 191 -5.51 -13.24 -13.93
N ALA A 192 -5.97 -14.40 -13.50
CA ALA A 192 -6.98 -15.18 -14.23
C ALA A 192 -8.33 -14.46 -14.30
N ARG A 193 -8.75 -13.77 -13.21
CA ARG A 193 -10.02 -13.03 -13.14
C ARG A 193 -10.03 -11.81 -14.04
N LEU A 194 -8.90 -11.11 -14.15
CA LEU A 194 -8.77 -9.88 -14.92
C LEU A 194 -8.42 -10.12 -16.41
N ALA A 195 -7.84 -11.26 -16.76
CA ALA A 195 -7.39 -11.56 -18.12
C ALA A 195 -8.45 -11.32 -19.24
N PRO A 196 -9.75 -11.63 -19.04
CA PRO A 196 -10.76 -11.38 -20.09
C PRO A 196 -11.09 -9.89 -20.29
N VAL A 197 -10.74 -9.02 -19.36
CA VAL A 197 -11.17 -7.62 -19.31
C VAL A 197 -10.02 -6.61 -19.34
N LYS A 198 -8.77 -7.04 -19.26
CA LYS A 198 -7.59 -6.18 -19.05
C LYS A 198 -7.40 -5.08 -20.10
N ASP A 199 -7.76 -5.35 -21.37
CA ASP A 199 -7.60 -4.40 -22.48
C ASP A 199 -8.72 -3.34 -22.52
N LYS A 200 -9.75 -3.49 -21.68
CA LYS A 200 -10.90 -2.58 -21.65
C LYS A 200 -10.58 -1.33 -20.85
N PRO A 201 -10.70 -0.13 -21.44
CA PRO A 201 -10.29 1.10 -20.79
C PRO A 201 -11.25 1.50 -19.66
N VAL A 202 -10.66 1.90 -18.54
CA VAL A 202 -11.36 2.37 -17.35
C VAL A 202 -10.77 3.69 -16.84
N VAL A 203 -11.56 4.44 -16.07
CA VAL A 203 -11.17 5.67 -15.39
C VAL A 203 -11.38 5.49 -13.89
N THR A 204 -10.44 5.97 -13.08
CA THR A 204 -10.50 5.93 -11.61
C THR A 204 -10.72 7.32 -11.03
N PHE A 205 -11.01 7.39 -9.74
CA PHE A 205 -11.14 8.68 -9.06
C PHE A 205 -9.79 9.38 -8.94
N HIS A 206 -8.76 8.74 -8.37
CA HIS A 206 -7.41 9.29 -8.33
C HIS A 206 -6.37 8.34 -8.94
N ASP A 207 -5.13 8.83 -9.13
CA ASP A 207 -4.05 8.10 -9.80
C ASP A 207 -3.26 7.24 -8.83
N ALA A 208 -3.93 6.25 -8.22
CA ALA A 208 -3.32 5.30 -7.27
C ALA A 208 -2.97 3.95 -7.87
N TYR A 209 -3.55 3.62 -9.03
CA TYR A 209 -3.62 2.23 -9.52
C TYR A 209 -2.49 1.85 -10.47
N GLY A 210 -1.44 2.66 -10.57
CA GLY A 210 -0.31 2.46 -11.47
C GLY A 210 0.36 1.10 -11.30
N TYR A 211 0.63 0.69 -10.06
CA TYR A 211 1.22 -0.62 -9.74
C TYR A 211 0.29 -1.78 -10.08
N PHE A 212 -0.97 -1.71 -9.64
CA PHE A 212 -1.97 -2.74 -9.92
C PHE A 212 -2.22 -2.89 -11.43
N GLY A 213 -2.33 -1.76 -12.12
CA GLY A 213 -2.53 -1.73 -13.57
C GLY A 213 -1.39 -2.35 -14.34
N ALA A 214 -0.17 -1.99 -14.02
CA ALA A 214 1.02 -2.55 -14.68
C ALA A 214 1.17 -4.04 -14.41
N HIS A 215 0.99 -4.47 -13.16
CA HIS A 215 1.13 -5.87 -12.78
C HIS A 215 0.15 -6.79 -13.53
N TYR A 216 -1.11 -6.37 -13.68
CA TYR A 216 -2.14 -7.18 -14.36
C TYR A 216 -2.39 -6.79 -15.82
N GLY A 217 -1.68 -5.80 -16.33
CA GLY A 217 -1.83 -5.30 -17.70
C GLY A 217 -3.19 -4.64 -17.95
N LEU A 218 -3.75 -3.94 -16.94
CA LEU A 218 -5.03 -3.23 -17.07
C LEU A 218 -4.86 -1.90 -17.80
N ASN A 219 -5.89 -1.50 -18.51
CA ASN A 219 -5.91 -0.24 -19.24
C ASN A 219 -6.59 0.87 -18.41
N PHE A 220 -5.83 1.55 -17.55
CA PHE A 220 -6.27 2.77 -16.88
C PHE A 220 -6.10 3.95 -17.84
N ALA A 221 -7.20 4.39 -18.46
CA ALA A 221 -7.22 5.46 -19.45
C ALA A 221 -7.09 6.87 -18.84
N GLY A 222 -7.12 6.96 -17.53
CA GLY A 222 -6.94 8.20 -16.77
C GLY A 222 -7.62 8.17 -15.41
N SER A 223 -7.45 9.27 -14.67
CA SER A 223 -8.04 9.51 -13.35
C SER A 223 -8.65 10.90 -13.28
N ILE A 224 -9.64 11.11 -12.43
CA ILE A 224 -10.26 12.41 -12.20
C ILE A 224 -9.27 13.34 -11.49
N ALA A 225 -8.70 12.90 -10.37
CA ALA A 225 -7.66 13.60 -9.64
C ALA A 225 -6.28 13.04 -9.99
N LEU A 226 -5.28 13.94 -10.03
CA LEU A 226 -3.89 13.58 -10.28
C LEU A 226 -3.16 13.52 -8.94
N GLY A 227 -3.18 12.42 -8.22
CA GLY A 227 -2.58 12.33 -6.89
C GLY A 227 -3.50 12.86 -5.79
N ASP A 228 -3.03 12.84 -4.61
CA ASP A 228 -3.74 12.45 -3.41
C ASP A 228 -4.49 13.57 -2.71
N ALA A 229 -4.17 14.81 -2.96
CA ALA A 229 -4.76 15.93 -2.23
C ALA A 229 -5.19 17.12 -3.11
N ALA A 230 -5.00 17.04 -4.41
CA ALA A 230 -5.30 18.13 -5.32
C ALA A 230 -6.71 18.00 -5.91
N SER A 231 -7.56 18.99 -5.67
CA SER A 231 -8.80 19.08 -6.43
C SER A 231 -8.49 19.16 -7.93
N PRO A 232 -9.18 18.37 -8.78
CA PRO A 232 -8.90 18.35 -10.21
C PRO A 232 -9.15 19.72 -10.84
N GLY A 233 -8.19 20.18 -11.66
CA GLY A 233 -8.34 21.44 -12.41
C GLY A 233 -9.40 21.34 -13.50
N ALA A 234 -10.02 22.47 -13.86
CA ALA A 234 -11.09 22.51 -14.86
C ALA A 234 -10.66 21.99 -16.25
N ALA A 235 -9.41 22.23 -16.65
CA ALA A 235 -8.86 21.72 -17.91
C ALA A 235 -8.87 20.19 -17.94
N ARG A 236 -8.32 19.55 -16.89
CA ARG A 236 -8.30 18.08 -16.76
C ARG A 236 -9.70 17.49 -16.81
N LEU A 237 -10.64 18.04 -16.06
CA LEU A 237 -12.03 17.59 -16.08
C LEU A 237 -12.64 17.70 -17.48
N SER A 238 -12.30 18.76 -18.24
CA SER A 238 -12.74 18.93 -19.61
C SER A 238 -12.15 17.88 -20.55
N ASP A 239 -10.87 17.57 -20.44
CA ASP A 239 -10.18 16.60 -21.30
C ASP A 239 -10.68 15.17 -20.99
N LEU A 240 -10.79 14.83 -19.69
CA LEU A 240 -11.35 13.56 -19.29
C LEU A 240 -12.80 13.39 -19.74
N ARG A 241 -13.60 14.46 -19.66
CA ARG A 241 -14.97 14.47 -20.15
C ARG A 241 -15.03 14.19 -21.65
N ALA A 242 -14.13 14.79 -22.45
CA ALA A 242 -14.05 14.54 -23.87
C ALA A 242 -13.72 13.06 -24.19
N THR A 243 -12.82 12.45 -23.41
CA THR A 243 -12.48 11.02 -23.51
C THR A 243 -13.69 10.12 -23.22
N LEU A 244 -14.43 10.45 -22.17
CA LEU A 244 -15.67 9.72 -21.81
C LEU A 244 -16.76 9.87 -22.88
N GLU A 245 -16.94 11.06 -23.45
CA GLU A 245 -17.92 11.34 -24.52
C GLU A 245 -17.54 10.68 -25.86
N ALA A 246 -16.25 10.46 -26.11
CA ALA A 246 -15.80 9.70 -27.28
C ALA A 246 -16.20 8.21 -27.21
N GLY A 247 -16.63 7.73 -26.03
CA GLY A 247 -17.09 6.36 -25.84
C GLY A 247 -15.97 5.32 -25.76
N GLU A 248 -14.74 5.79 -25.54
CA GLU A 248 -13.56 4.92 -25.42
C GLU A 248 -13.48 4.25 -24.06
N VAL A 249 -14.05 4.87 -23.00
CA VAL A 249 -14.04 4.36 -21.61
C VAL A 249 -15.32 3.57 -21.32
N LEU A 250 -15.17 2.37 -20.78
CA LEU A 250 -16.30 1.50 -20.45
C LEU A 250 -16.80 1.68 -19.03
N CYS A 251 -15.90 1.88 -18.07
CA CYS A 251 -16.22 2.04 -16.66
C CYS A 251 -15.46 3.21 -16.03
N ILE A 252 -16.14 3.91 -15.13
CA ILE A 252 -15.56 4.92 -14.25
C ILE A 252 -15.84 4.52 -12.79
N PHE A 253 -14.82 4.59 -11.93
CA PHE A 253 -14.89 4.09 -10.57
C PHE A 253 -14.81 5.22 -9.55
N PRO A 254 -15.81 5.35 -8.63
CA PRO A 254 -15.67 6.14 -7.42
C PRO A 254 -14.75 5.44 -6.42
N GLU A 255 -14.40 6.13 -5.34
CA GLU A 255 -13.64 5.59 -4.22
C GLU A 255 -14.38 5.75 -2.90
N VAL A 256 -14.08 4.85 -1.95
CA VAL A 256 -14.81 4.83 -0.67
C VAL A 256 -14.53 6.04 0.22
N GLN A 257 -13.36 6.69 0.04
CA GLN A 257 -12.96 7.86 0.82
C GLN A 257 -13.54 9.18 0.28
N HIS A 258 -14.08 9.19 -0.95
CA HIS A 258 -14.48 10.39 -1.66
C HIS A 258 -15.98 10.45 -1.95
N ASP A 259 -16.51 11.68 -2.10
CA ASP A 259 -17.89 11.91 -2.52
C ASP A 259 -18.07 11.44 -3.98
N PRO A 260 -18.98 10.50 -4.27
CA PRO A 260 -19.20 10.00 -5.62
C PRO A 260 -19.82 11.02 -6.60
N ALA A 261 -20.30 12.16 -6.12
CA ALA A 261 -21.01 13.15 -6.92
C ALA A 261 -20.21 13.63 -8.15
N LEU A 262 -18.88 13.76 -8.02
CA LEU A 262 -18.02 14.15 -9.14
C LEU A 262 -17.93 13.04 -10.20
N VAL A 263 -17.85 11.78 -9.79
CA VAL A 263 -17.87 10.62 -10.70
C VAL A 263 -19.21 10.55 -11.44
N GLU A 264 -20.32 10.73 -10.73
CA GLU A 264 -21.66 10.77 -11.30
C GLU A 264 -21.79 11.88 -12.37
N GLN A 265 -21.30 13.09 -12.05
CA GLN A 265 -21.28 14.22 -12.97
C GLN A 265 -20.42 13.93 -14.20
N MET A 266 -19.27 13.30 -14.05
CA MET A 266 -18.38 12.94 -15.15
C MET A 266 -18.96 11.86 -16.04
N ALA A 267 -19.73 10.92 -15.52
CA ALA A 267 -20.37 9.86 -16.28
C ALA A 267 -21.68 10.31 -16.97
N GLU A 268 -22.34 11.37 -16.48
CA GLU A 268 -23.65 11.83 -16.98
C GLU A 268 -23.63 12.12 -18.47
N GLY A 269 -24.50 11.45 -19.24
CA GLY A 269 -24.64 11.63 -20.71
C GLY A 269 -23.51 11.00 -21.51
N THR A 270 -22.56 10.29 -20.89
CA THR A 270 -21.55 9.47 -21.57
C THR A 270 -22.01 8.03 -21.69
N GLY A 271 -21.25 7.19 -22.37
CA GLY A 271 -21.50 5.74 -22.44
C GLY A 271 -20.87 4.93 -21.30
N ALA A 272 -20.08 5.58 -20.43
CA ALA A 272 -19.36 4.92 -19.36
C ALA A 272 -20.31 4.48 -18.23
N ARG A 273 -20.12 3.26 -17.71
CA ARG A 273 -20.82 2.74 -16.55
C ARG A 273 -20.09 3.19 -15.27
N ILE A 274 -20.85 3.52 -14.24
CA ILE A 274 -20.29 3.74 -12.91
C ILE A 274 -20.12 2.38 -12.25
N GLY A 275 -18.89 2.02 -11.91
CA GLY A 275 -18.57 0.80 -11.18
C GLY A 275 -18.82 0.91 -9.69
N GLY A 276 -18.59 -0.17 -8.95
CA GLY A 276 -18.53 -0.14 -7.49
C GLY A 276 -17.39 0.76 -7.01
N ALA A 277 -17.49 1.27 -5.77
CA ALA A 277 -16.41 2.07 -5.20
C ALA A 277 -15.16 1.22 -4.99
N LEU A 278 -14.01 1.69 -5.45
CA LEU A 278 -12.70 1.11 -5.16
C LEU A 278 -12.21 1.58 -3.78
N ASP A 279 -11.36 0.80 -3.16
CA ASP A 279 -10.73 1.11 -1.87
C ASP A 279 -9.23 0.79 -1.97
N PRO A 280 -8.41 1.70 -2.52
CA PRO A 280 -7.01 1.39 -2.81
C PRO A 280 -6.15 1.14 -1.57
N VAL A 281 -6.57 1.64 -0.40
CA VAL A 281 -5.84 1.46 0.86
C VAL A 281 -6.52 0.45 1.80
N GLY A 282 -7.74 -0.01 1.48
CA GLY A 282 -8.49 -0.93 2.34
C GLY A 282 -9.04 -0.26 3.60
N SER A 283 -9.28 1.05 3.58
CA SER A 283 -9.76 1.82 4.73
C SER A 283 -11.14 1.39 5.22
N SER A 284 -11.95 0.79 4.37
CA SER A 284 -13.28 0.26 4.70
C SER A 284 -13.25 -1.15 5.29
N LEU A 285 -12.14 -1.86 5.13
CA LEU A 285 -11.98 -3.24 5.60
C LEU A 285 -11.76 -3.33 7.11
N GLU A 286 -12.05 -4.50 7.68
CA GLU A 286 -11.65 -4.77 9.06
C GLU A 286 -10.15 -5.09 9.10
N PRO A 287 -9.36 -4.42 9.98
CA PRO A 287 -7.95 -4.68 10.11
C PRO A 287 -7.66 -6.13 10.52
N GLY A 288 -6.60 -6.70 9.98
CA GLY A 288 -6.18 -8.06 10.32
C GLY A 288 -5.39 -8.73 9.19
N PRO A 289 -4.90 -9.97 9.41
CA PRO A 289 -4.01 -10.64 8.46
C PRO A 289 -4.64 -10.92 7.09
N GLY A 290 -5.97 -10.97 7.00
CA GLY A 290 -6.69 -11.18 5.73
C GLY A 290 -6.96 -9.91 4.92
N ALA A 291 -6.70 -8.72 5.48
CA ALA A 291 -7.11 -7.45 4.86
C ALA A 291 -6.36 -7.19 3.53
N TYR A 292 -5.09 -7.57 3.41
CA TYR A 292 -4.33 -7.41 2.16
C TYR A 292 -4.92 -8.22 1.00
N ALA A 293 -5.27 -9.48 1.25
CA ALA A 293 -5.93 -10.32 0.24
C ALA A 293 -7.33 -9.82 -0.12
N ALA A 294 -8.10 -9.36 0.88
CA ALA A 294 -9.42 -8.79 0.66
C ALA A 294 -9.36 -7.49 -0.16
N LEU A 295 -8.34 -6.66 0.05
CA LEU A 295 -8.11 -5.43 -0.71
C LEU A 295 -7.85 -5.74 -2.18
N LEU A 296 -6.81 -6.52 -2.49
CA LEU A 296 -6.44 -6.80 -3.88
C LEU A 296 -7.54 -7.58 -4.62
N GLY A 297 -8.10 -8.62 -3.98
CA GLY A 297 -9.18 -9.42 -4.56
C GLY A 297 -10.47 -8.62 -4.75
N GLY A 298 -10.81 -7.75 -3.79
CA GLY A 298 -11.99 -6.89 -3.87
C GLY A 298 -11.90 -5.88 -5.02
N MET A 299 -10.74 -5.24 -5.22
CA MET A 299 -10.52 -4.36 -6.38
C MET A 299 -10.65 -5.11 -7.69
N ALA A 300 -10.00 -6.29 -7.81
CA ALA A 300 -10.08 -7.10 -9.02
C ALA A 300 -11.51 -7.48 -9.38
N GLU A 301 -12.29 -7.91 -8.39
CA GLU A 301 -13.70 -8.28 -8.61
C GLU A 301 -14.54 -7.06 -9.00
N THR A 302 -14.40 -5.93 -8.30
CA THR A 302 -15.13 -4.69 -8.60
C THR A 302 -14.86 -4.21 -10.03
N ILE A 303 -13.60 -4.25 -10.47
CA ILE A 303 -13.20 -3.87 -11.84
C ILE A 303 -13.81 -4.84 -12.86
N ALA A 304 -13.65 -6.14 -12.63
CA ALA A 304 -14.12 -7.16 -13.55
C ALA A 304 -15.66 -7.14 -13.69
N GLU A 305 -16.41 -7.04 -12.59
CA GLU A 305 -17.88 -6.95 -12.61
C GLU A 305 -18.38 -5.78 -13.46
N CYS A 306 -17.79 -4.59 -13.32
CA CYS A 306 -18.17 -3.45 -14.16
C CYS A 306 -17.86 -3.69 -15.64
N LEU A 307 -16.72 -4.28 -15.96
CA LEU A 307 -16.27 -4.50 -17.33
C LEU A 307 -16.99 -5.67 -18.04
N GLU A 308 -17.56 -6.60 -17.29
CA GLU A 308 -18.37 -7.69 -17.84
C GLU A 308 -19.81 -7.26 -18.15
N GLY A 309 -20.37 -6.30 -17.47
CA GLY A 309 -21.68 -5.67 -17.71
C GLY A 309 -22.77 -6.21 -16.85
#